data_0ffd81804874faed6e0afd6a9762ab4d
#
_entry.id   0ffd81804874faed6e0afd6a9762ab4d
#
_cell.length_a   1.000
_cell.length_b   1.000
_cell.length_c   1.000
_cell.angle_alpha   90.00
_cell.angle_beta   90.00
_cell.angle_gamma   90.00
#
_symmetry.space_group_name_H-M   'P 1'
#
loop_
_entity.id
_entity.type
_entity.pdbx_description
1 polymer ?
#
loop_
_entity_poly.entity_id
_entity_poly.type
_entity_poly.pdbx_seq_one_letter_code
_entity_poly.pdbx_strand_id
1 'polypeptide(L)'
;SITVMGVGGAGSNAVNNMIQSNLNNVEFIVANTDAQALENSLCFNRIQLGLSKTQGLGAGANPIVGKEAAEESSEELNEELRNTNMLFLTAGLGGGTGTGALPVIASLAKKLNIVTVAIVSTPFNFEGTKRMNLANEGLEELKKSVDTLLIIPNQNLFKVSNEQTSFADAFKKADNVLFDGVKGLTDLITQPGLINLDFADVKTVIKEMG
;
A
#
# COMPACT_ATOMS: atom_id res chain seq x y z
N SER A 1 -8.28 -3.32 16.29
CA SER A 1 -7.08 -3.89 15.68
C SER A 1 -6.63 -3.03 14.51
N ILE A 2 -5.34 -2.86 14.38
CA ILE A 2 -4.71 -2.06 13.32
C ILE A 2 -3.94 -3.01 12.42
N THR A 3 -4.18 -2.90 11.11
CA THR A 3 -3.51 -3.72 10.09
C THR A 3 -2.80 -2.81 9.09
N VAL A 4 -1.58 -3.18 8.71
CA VAL A 4 -0.85 -2.57 7.61
C VAL A 4 -0.77 -3.59 6.49
N MET A 5 -1.29 -3.25 5.33
CA MET A 5 -1.25 -4.11 4.16
C MET A 5 -0.39 -3.47 3.07
N GLY A 6 0.67 -4.16 2.67
CA GLY A 6 1.50 -3.78 1.54
C GLY A 6 1.05 -4.51 0.28
N VAL A 7 0.79 -3.77 -0.79
CA VAL A 7 0.27 -4.32 -2.05
C VAL A 7 1.29 -4.09 -3.16
N GLY A 8 1.61 -5.17 -3.87
CA GLY A 8 2.62 -5.13 -4.93
C GLY A 8 4.04 -5.10 -4.37
N GLY A 9 5.03 -4.86 -5.24
CA GLY A 9 6.45 -4.91 -4.86
C GLY A 9 6.86 -3.84 -3.85
N ALA A 10 6.58 -2.58 -4.15
CA ALA A 10 6.96 -1.47 -3.27
C ALA A 10 6.24 -1.55 -1.92
N GLY A 11 4.95 -1.88 -1.93
CA GLY A 11 4.17 -2.06 -0.71
C GLY A 11 4.70 -3.20 0.15
N SER A 12 5.04 -4.31 -0.47
CA SER A 12 5.62 -5.46 0.24
C SER A 12 6.96 -5.12 0.87
N ASN A 13 7.80 -4.36 0.18
CA ASN A 13 9.09 -3.90 0.71
C ASN A 13 8.90 -2.99 1.94
N ALA A 14 7.93 -2.10 1.89
CA ALA A 14 7.62 -1.24 3.03
C ALA A 14 7.21 -2.06 4.25
N VAL A 15 6.34 -3.05 4.07
CA VAL A 15 5.93 -3.95 5.16
C VAL A 15 7.11 -4.75 5.70
N ASN A 16 7.96 -5.29 4.83
CA ASN A 16 9.15 -6.02 5.27
C ASN A 16 10.05 -5.15 6.16
N ASN A 17 10.25 -3.89 5.79
CA ASN A 17 11.03 -2.95 6.58
C ASN A 17 10.36 -2.65 7.93
N MET A 18 9.05 -2.56 7.97
CA MET A 18 8.30 -2.34 9.22
C MET A 18 8.42 -3.53 10.16
N ILE A 19 8.37 -4.75 9.63
CA ILE A 19 8.55 -5.97 10.43
C ILE A 19 9.92 -5.96 11.10
N GLN A 20 10.95 -5.57 10.37
CA GLN A 20 12.31 -5.47 10.90
C GLN A 20 12.46 -4.40 11.99
N SER A 21 11.59 -3.40 12.01
CA SER A 21 11.62 -2.32 13.00
C SER A 21 10.92 -2.66 14.32
N ASN A 22 10.40 -3.89 14.46
CA ASN A 22 9.76 -4.40 15.68
C ASN A 22 8.60 -3.56 16.17
N LEU A 23 7.71 -3.17 15.27
CA LEU A 23 6.51 -2.41 15.63
C LEU A 23 5.51 -3.34 16.34
N ASN A 24 5.05 -2.92 17.53
CA ASN A 24 4.09 -3.67 18.33
C ASN A 24 2.65 -3.18 18.06
N ASN A 25 1.68 -4.05 18.32
CA ASN A 25 0.24 -3.75 18.27
C ASN A 25 -0.29 -3.51 16.84
N VAL A 26 0.43 -3.98 15.83
CA VAL A 26 0.05 -3.86 14.43
C VAL A 26 0.16 -5.23 13.77
N GLU A 27 -0.83 -5.59 13.01
CA GLU A 27 -0.81 -6.80 12.18
C GLU A 27 -0.36 -6.42 10.76
N PHE A 28 0.37 -7.33 10.12
CA PHE A 28 0.91 -7.10 8.77
C PHE A 28 0.36 -8.12 7.80
N ILE A 29 0.02 -7.63 6.60
CA ILE A 29 -0.40 -8.47 5.48
C ILE A 29 0.35 -7.96 4.25
N VAL A 30 0.80 -8.88 3.40
CA VAL A 30 1.29 -8.54 2.06
C VAL A 30 0.41 -9.22 1.02
N ALA A 31 0.08 -8.49 -0.03
CA ALA A 31 -0.73 -8.98 -1.13
C ALA A 31 -0.03 -8.69 -2.45
N ASN A 32 0.08 -9.69 -3.30
CA ASN A 32 0.75 -9.53 -4.59
C ASN A 32 0.22 -10.54 -5.60
N THR A 33 0.35 -10.21 -6.87
CA THR A 33 0.09 -11.13 -7.97
C THR A 33 1.31 -11.99 -8.29
N ASP A 34 2.49 -11.60 -7.81
CA ASP A 34 3.76 -12.29 -8.03
C ASP A 34 4.03 -13.25 -6.86
N ALA A 35 3.93 -14.55 -7.12
CA ALA A 35 4.12 -15.58 -6.10
C ALA A 35 5.55 -15.60 -5.56
N GLN A 36 6.54 -15.33 -6.41
CA GLN A 36 7.95 -15.35 -5.98
C GLN A 36 8.23 -14.19 -5.01
N ALA A 37 7.67 -13.01 -5.26
CA ALA A 37 7.79 -11.88 -4.35
C ALA A 37 7.18 -12.19 -2.99
N LEU A 38 6.06 -12.92 -2.95
CA LEU A 38 5.43 -13.35 -1.71
C LEU A 38 6.30 -14.36 -0.94
N GLU A 39 6.92 -15.31 -1.64
CA GLU A 39 7.80 -16.28 -1.00
C GLU A 39 9.00 -15.62 -0.32
N ASN A 40 9.49 -14.53 -0.88
CA ASN A 40 10.63 -13.79 -0.37
C ASN A 40 10.26 -12.78 0.73
N SER A 41 8.98 -12.63 1.03
CA SER A 41 8.53 -11.68 2.05
C SER A 41 8.79 -12.20 3.47
N LEU A 42 9.11 -11.27 4.38
CA LEU A 42 9.23 -11.55 5.81
C LEU A 42 7.86 -11.66 6.49
N CYS A 43 6.81 -11.23 5.82
CA CYS A 43 5.47 -11.23 6.38
C CYS A 43 4.89 -12.65 6.42
N PHE A 44 4.31 -13.01 7.56
CA PHE A 44 3.67 -14.32 7.73
C PHE A 44 2.35 -14.40 6.97
N ASN A 45 1.52 -13.34 7.03
CA ASN A 45 0.23 -13.31 6.37
C ASN A 45 0.40 -12.80 4.94
N ARG A 46 0.21 -13.69 3.98
CA ARG A 46 0.42 -13.42 2.55
C ARG A 46 -0.83 -13.78 1.77
N ILE A 47 -1.24 -12.89 0.88
CA ILE A 47 -2.38 -13.13 -0.01
C ILE A 47 -1.87 -13.09 -1.44
N GLN A 48 -1.98 -14.21 -2.15
CA GLN A 48 -1.71 -14.26 -3.59
C GLN A 48 -2.95 -13.81 -4.32
N LEU A 49 -2.89 -12.63 -4.94
CA LEU A 49 -4.00 -12.06 -5.69
C LEU A 49 -4.12 -12.73 -7.06
N GLY A 50 -5.34 -13.10 -7.41
CA GLY A 50 -5.64 -13.56 -8.75
C GLY A 50 -4.88 -14.81 -9.16
N LEU A 51 -4.91 -15.85 -8.35
CA LEU A 51 -4.20 -17.10 -8.61
C LEU A 51 -4.50 -17.64 -10.02
N SER A 52 -5.75 -17.65 -10.44
CA SER A 52 -6.15 -18.09 -11.77
C SER A 52 -5.80 -17.08 -12.86
N LYS A 53 -5.95 -15.78 -12.56
CA LYS A 53 -5.76 -14.71 -13.53
C LYS A 53 -4.30 -14.56 -13.94
N THR A 54 -3.36 -14.62 -12.98
CA THR A 54 -1.95 -14.36 -13.26
C THR A 54 -1.06 -15.60 -13.13
N GLN A 55 -1.56 -16.67 -12.51
CA GLN A 55 -0.80 -17.89 -12.25
C GLN A 55 0.53 -17.64 -11.52
N GLY A 56 0.57 -16.59 -10.69
CA GLY A 56 1.75 -16.23 -9.93
C GLY A 56 2.81 -15.47 -10.69
N LEU A 57 2.55 -15.09 -11.94
CA LEU A 57 3.53 -14.40 -12.81
C LEU A 57 3.48 -12.87 -12.71
N GLY A 58 2.58 -12.33 -11.90
CA GLY A 58 2.44 -10.89 -11.74
C GLY A 58 1.47 -10.28 -12.76
N ALA A 59 1.26 -8.97 -12.64
CA ALA A 59 0.29 -8.25 -13.45
C ALA A 59 0.87 -7.70 -14.77
N GLY A 60 2.18 -7.84 -15.00
CA GLY A 60 2.82 -7.35 -16.23
C GLY A 60 2.68 -5.85 -16.44
N ALA A 61 2.72 -5.05 -15.36
CA ALA A 61 2.53 -3.60 -15.37
C ALA A 61 1.18 -3.16 -15.96
N ASN A 62 0.17 -4.02 -15.90
CA ASN A 62 -1.17 -3.74 -16.41
C ASN A 62 -2.17 -3.60 -15.23
N PRO A 63 -2.66 -2.38 -14.96
CA PRO A 63 -3.59 -2.16 -13.84
C PRO A 63 -4.91 -2.93 -13.97
N ILE A 64 -5.37 -3.21 -15.19
CA ILE A 64 -6.59 -4.00 -15.39
C ILE A 64 -6.40 -5.41 -14.85
N VAL A 65 -5.23 -6.01 -15.09
CA VAL A 65 -4.89 -7.34 -14.55
C VAL A 65 -4.81 -7.28 -13.02
N GLY A 66 -4.18 -6.25 -12.46
CA GLY A 66 -4.12 -6.06 -11.01
C GLY A 66 -5.50 -5.92 -10.38
N LYS A 67 -6.37 -5.15 -11.01
CA LYS A 67 -7.76 -4.97 -10.55
C LYS A 67 -8.52 -6.30 -10.57
N GLU A 68 -8.48 -7.00 -11.69
CA GLU A 68 -9.19 -8.29 -11.84
C GLU A 68 -8.63 -9.33 -10.86
N ALA A 69 -7.33 -9.33 -10.62
CA ALA A 69 -6.69 -10.22 -9.66
C ALA A 69 -7.23 -9.98 -8.24
N ALA A 70 -7.35 -8.72 -7.82
CA ALA A 70 -7.90 -8.38 -6.52
C ALA A 70 -9.38 -8.75 -6.43
N GLU A 71 -10.14 -8.55 -7.49
CA GLU A 71 -11.56 -8.94 -7.53
C GLU A 71 -11.73 -10.45 -7.40
N GLU A 72 -10.87 -11.24 -8.05
CA GLU A 72 -10.86 -12.70 -7.92
C GLU A 72 -10.63 -13.13 -6.46
N SER A 73 -9.77 -12.41 -5.74
CA SER A 73 -9.39 -12.73 -4.36
C SER A 73 -10.24 -12.00 -3.32
N SER A 74 -11.37 -11.42 -3.69
CA SER A 74 -12.19 -10.58 -2.80
C SER A 74 -12.67 -11.32 -1.56
N GLU A 75 -13.00 -12.60 -1.65
CA GLU A 75 -13.45 -13.39 -0.49
C GLU A 75 -12.32 -13.54 0.54
N GLU A 76 -11.13 -13.89 0.07
CA GLU A 76 -9.95 -14.02 0.94
C GLU A 76 -9.59 -12.69 1.58
N LEU A 77 -9.66 -11.60 0.81
CA LEU A 77 -9.42 -10.25 1.32
C LEU A 77 -10.44 -9.88 2.39
N ASN A 78 -11.71 -10.18 2.18
CA ASN A 78 -12.76 -9.93 3.17
C ASN A 78 -12.50 -10.69 4.47
N GLU A 79 -12.10 -11.96 4.38
CA GLU A 79 -11.79 -12.77 5.56
C GLU A 79 -10.63 -12.17 6.35
N GLU A 80 -9.55 -11.80 5.66
CA GLU A 80 -8.37 -11.23 6.32
C GLU A 80 -8.66 -9.87 6.97
N LEU A 81 -9.57 -9.08 6.41
CA LEU A 81 -9.88 -7.75 6.91
C LEU A 81 -11.03 -7.72 7.91
N ARG A 82 -11.76 -8.81 8.10
CA ARG A 82 -13.01 -8.83 8.87
C ARG A 82 -12.91 -8.25 10.27
N ASN A 83 -11.81 -8.50 10.97
CA ASN A 83 -11.63 -8.05 12.35
C ASN A 83 -10.75 -6.80 12.48
N THR A 84 -10.45 -6.15 11.37
CA THR A 84 -9.63 -4.93 11.35
C THR A 84 -10.52 -3.72 11.59
N ASN A 85 -10.09 -2.84 12.47
CA ASN A 85 -10.77 -1.57 12.74
C ASN A 85 -10.17 -0.43 11.95
N MET A 86 -8.85 -0.45 11.75
CA MET A 86 -8.12 0.54 11.00
C MET A 86 -7.13 -0.13 10.07
N LEU A 87 -7.13 0.30 8.82
CA LEU A 87 -6.28 -0.27 7.77
C LEU A 87 -5.39 0.80 7.16
N PHE A 88 -4.08 0.53 7.18
CA PHE A 88 -3.11 1.29 6.40
C PHE A 88 -2.79 0.49 5.15
N LEU A 89 -3.09 1.08 3.98
CA LEU A 89 -2.75 0.49 2.69
C LEU A 89 -1.53 1.20 2.13
N THR A 90 -0.55 0.47 1.65
CA THR A 90 0.63 1.08 1.04
C THR A 90 1.00 0.38 -0.27
N ALA A 91 1.36 1.17 -1.27
CA ALA A 91 1.73 0.69 -2.59
C ALA A 91 2.49 1.74 -3.36
N GLY A 92 3.27 1.30 -4.34
CA GLY A 92 3.80 2.18 -5.38
C GLY A 92 2.86 2.16 -6.57
N LEU A 93 2.41 3.31 -7.02
CA LEU A 93 1.50 3.43 -8.16
C LEU A 93 2.27 3.60 -9.48
N GLY A 94 1.62 3.25 -10.57
CA GLY A 94 2.20 3.30 -11.92
C GLY A 94 2.48 1.93 -12.54
N GLY A 95 2.52 0.88 -11.73
CA GLY A 95 2.62 -0.50 -12.20
C GLY A 95 1.25 -1.15 -12.34
N GLY A 96 1.23 -2.47 -12.30
CA GLY A 96 -0.02 -3.22 -12.48
C GLY A 96 -0.72 -3.54 -11.18
N THR A 97 -0.03 -4.20 -10.25
CA THR A 97 -0.65 -4.73 -9.03
C THR A 97 -1.11 -3.60 -8.10
N GLY A 98 -0.21 -2.72 -7.69
CA GLY A 98 -0.57 -1.64 -6.78
C GLY A 98 -1.63 -0.72 -7.35
N THR A 99 -1.45 -0.28 -8.60
CA THR A 99 -2.37 0.65 -9.25
C THR A 99 -3.77 0.08 -9.40
N GLY A 100 -3.87 -1.18 -9.80
CA GLY A 100 -5.17 -1.82 -10.06
C GLY A 100 -5.82 -2.41 -8.83
N ALA A 101 -5.04 -3.06 -7.96
CA ALA A 101 -5.57 -3.77 -6.80
C ALA A 101 -5.92 -2.87 -5.63
N LEU A 102 -5.15 -1.80 -5.40
CA LEU A 102 -5.34 -0.96 -4.22
C LEU A 102 -6.75 -0.36 -4.13
N PRO A 103 -7.32 0.21 -5.21
CA PRO A 103 -8.69 0.71 -5.15
C PRO A 103 -9.73 -0.37 -4.82
N VAL A 104 -9.54 -1.60 -5.30
CA VAL A 104 -10.44 -2.73 -4.99
C VAL A 104 -10.39 -3.04 -3.51
N ILE A 105 -9.19 -3.15 -2.95
CA ILE A 105 -9.01 -3.44 -1.53
C ILE A 105 -9.59 -2.32 -0.67
N ALA A 106 -9.36 -1.06 -1.04
CA ALA A 106 -9.93 0.09 -0.34
C ALA A 106 -11.45 0.07 -0.36
N SER A 107 -12.06 -0.29 -1.49
CA SER A 107 -13.51 -0.41 -1.62
C SER A 107 -14.07 -1.49 -0.70
N LEU A 108 -13.39 -2.63 -0.61
CA LEU A 108 -13.79 -3.71 0.32
C LEU A 108 -13.71 -3.24 1.78
N ALA A 109 -12.65 -2.54 2.14
CA ALA A 109 -12.47 -2.01 3.48
C ALA A 109 -13.59 -1.01 3.83
N LYS A 110 -13.96 -0.16 2.88
CA LYS A 110 -15.05 0.80 3.04
C LYS A 110 -16.38 0.09 3.32
N LYS A 111 -16.67 -0.97 2.58
CA LYS A 111 -17.89 -1.77 2.79
C LYS A 111 -17.92 -2.45 4.16
N LEU A 112 -16.76 -2.75 4.73
CA LEU A 112 -16.64 -3.34 6.05
C LEU A 112 -16.58 -2.29 7.17
N ASN A 113 -16.76 -1.01 6.85
CA ASN A 113 -16.68 0.12 7.79
C ASN A 113 -15.33 0.25 8.48
N ILE A 114 -14.25 -0.11 7.78
CA ILE A 114 -12.89 0.02 8.29
C ILE A 114 -12.37 1.42 7.97
N VAL A 115 -11.79 2.09 8.97
CA VAL A 115 -11.09 3.35 8.75
C VAL A 115 -9.85 3.06 7.92
N THR A 116 -9.75 3.67 6.73
CA THR A 116 -8.73 3.33 5.75
C THR A 116 -7.86 4.54 5.41
N VAL A 117 -6.55 4.37 5.58
CA VAL A 117 -5.53 5.36 5.23
C VAL A 117 -4.64 4.74 4.17
N ALA A 118 -4.50 5.39 3.03
CA ALA A 118 -3.59 4.92 1.99
C ALA A 118 -2.36 5.83 1.94
N ILE A 119 -1.18 5.20 1.92
CA ILE A 119 0.11 5.87 1.74
C ILE A 119 0.72 5.29 0.47
N VAL A 120 0.83 6.11 -0.56
CA VAL A 120 1.26 5.64 -1.88
C VAL A 120 2.35 6.54 -2.45
N SER A 121 3.18 5.96 -3.31
CA SER A 121 4.16 6.72 -4.07
C SER A 121 3.72 6.83 -5.54
N THR A 122 4.14 7.91 -6.19
CA THR A 122 3.95 8.09 -7.63
C THR A 122 5.31 8.01 -8.34
N PRO A 123 5.32 7.61 -9.64
CA PRO A 123 6.56 7.30 -10.34
C PRO A 123 7.54 8.46 -10.48
N PHE A 124 8.82 8.13 -10.66
CA PHE A 124 9.81 9.06 -11.16
C PHE A 124 9.51 9.44 -12.62
N ASN A 125 9.94 10.63 -13.03
CA ASN A 125 9.77 11.07 -14.42
C ASN A 125 10.45 10.13 -15.42
N PHE A 126 11.59 9.53 -15.05
CA PHE A 126 12.30 8.60 -15.92
C PHE A 126 11.54 7.31 -16.19
N GLU A 127 10.54 6.98 -15.38
CA GLU A 127 9.70 5.79 -15.62
C GLU A 127 8.73 5.99 -16.78
N GLY A 128 8.53 7.23 -17.21
CA GLY A 128 7.77 7.58 -18.39
C GLY A 128 6.36 8.10 -18.10
N THR A 129 5.83 8.79 -19.11
CA THR A 129 4.51 9.42 -19.03
C THR A 129 3.39 8.39 -18.86
N LYS A 130 3.52 7.22 -19.49
CA LYS A 130 2.52 6.15 -19.38
C LYS A 130 2.32 5.71 -17.94
N ARG A 131 3.42 5.47 -17.20
CA ARG A 131 3.34 5.06 -15.80
C ARG A 131 2.76 6.16 -14.92
N MET A 132 3.11 7.41 -15.17
CA MET A 132 2.54 8.53 -14.43
C MET A 132 1.04 8.66 -14.67
N ASN A 133 0.60 8.49 -15.93
CA ASN A 133 -0.84 8.52 -16.24
C ASN A 133 -1.60 7.40 -15.55
N LEU A 134 -1.03 6.18 -15.54
CA LEU A 134 -1.64 5.05 -14.83
C LEU A 134 -1.72 5.32 -13.32
N ALA A 135 -0.67 5.90 -12.76
CA ALA A 135 -0.67 6.27 -11.34
C ALA A 135 -1.76 7.28 -11.03
N ASN A 136 -1.92 8.31 -11.87
CA ASN A 136 -2.94 9.33 -11.68
C ASN A 136 -4.36 8.75 -11.77
N GLU A 137 -4.60 7.84 -12.71
CA GLU A 137 -5.87 7.13 -12.82
C GLU A 137 -6.17 6.30 -11.57
N GLY A 138 -5.16 5.59 -11.07
CA GLY A 138 -5.26 4.82 -9.83
C GLY A 138 -5.57 5.71 -8.63
N LEU A 139 -4.96 6.88 -8.54
CA LEU A 139 -5.22 7.85 -7.48
C LEU A 139 -6.68 8.31 -7.49
N GLU A 140 -7.23 8.62 -8.66
CA GLU A 140 -8.62 9.05 -8.76
C GLU A 140 -9.59 7.98 -8.29
N GLU A 141 -9.33 6.71 -8.63
CA GLU A 141 -10.14 5.60 -8.14
C GLU A 141 -9.99 5.39 -6.63
N LEU A 142 -8.76 5.49 -6.13
CA LEU A 142 -8.46 5.27 -4.72
C LEU A 142 -9.12 6.31 -3.82
N LYS A 143 -9.15 7.57 -4.24
CA LYS A 143 -9.78 8.67 -3.50
C LYS A 143 -11.23 8.41 -3.15
N LYS A 144 -11.94 7.62 -3.94
CA LYS A 144 -13.35 7.32 -3.72
C LYS A 144 -13.62 6.44 -2.50
N SER A 145 -12.60 5.73 -2.03
CA SER A 145 -12.80 4.67 -1.02
C SER A 145 -11.96 4.83 0.24
N VAL A 146 -11.01 5.75 0.29
CA VAL A 146 -10.16 5.93 1.47
C VAL A 146 -10.58 7.16 2.27
N ASP A 147 -10.34 7.11 3.58
CA ASP A 147 -10.61 8.24 4.47
C ASP A 147 -9.51 9.30 4.36
N THR A 148 -8.26 8.86 4.18
CA THR A 148 -7.11 9.75 3.99
C THR A 148 -6.17 9.13 2.98
N LEU A 149 -5.61 9.98 2.12
CA LEU A 149 -4.65 9.59 1.10
C LEU A 149 -3.41 10.47 1.23
N LEU A 150 -2.28 9.83 1.55
CA LEU A 150 -0.97 10.47 1.57
C LEU A 150 -0.23 10.06 0.30
N ILE A 151 0.15 11.06 -0.50
CA ILE A 151 0.86 10.84 -1.77
C ILE A 151 2.30 11.28 -1.60
N ILE A 152 3.23 10.38 -1.93
CA ILE A 152 4.67 10.65 -1.88
C ILE A 152 5.20 10.64 -3.33
N PRO A 153 5.45 11.81 -3.94
CA PRO A 153 5.97 11.85 -5.30
C PRO A 153 7.45 11.44 -5.30
N ASN A 154 7.77 10.30 -5.92
CA ASN A 154 9.16 9.83 -6.00
C ASN A 154 10.07 10.86 -6.67
N GLN A 155 9.55 11.62 -7.63
CA GLN A 155 10.33 12.64 -8.32
C GLN A 155 10.94 13.67 -7.35
N ASN A 156 10.27 13.94 -6.23
CA ASN A 156 10.79 14.89 -5.24
C ASN A 156 12.10 14.41 -4.59
N LEU A 157 12.39 13.11 -4.64
CA LEU A 157 13.63 12.56 -4.10
C LEU A 157 14.86 13.00 -4.91
N PHE A 158 14.70 13.34 -6.18
CA PHE A 158 15.82 13.83 -7.01
C PHE A 158 16.32 15.21 -6.59
N LYS A 159 15.53 15.96 -5.86
CA LYS A 159 15.95 17.28 -5.36
C LYS A 159 17.00 17.19 -4.26
N VAL A 160 17.13 16.01 -3.63
CA VAL A 160 18.08 15.74 -2.55
C VAL A 160 19.14 14.71 -2.91
N SER A 161 19.08 14.14 -4.12
CA SER A 161 20.08 13.18 -4.59
C SER A 161 21.04 13.84 -5.59
N ASN A 162 22.28 13.35 -5.63
CA ASN A 162 23.25 13.85 -6.59
C ASN A 162 23.07 13.18 -7.95
N GLU A 163 23.74 13.72 -8.98
CA GLU A 163 23.64 13.24 -10.37
C GLU A 163 24.20 11.84 -10.57
N GLN A 164 24.91 11.29 -9.60
CA GLN A 164 25.53 9.96 -9.68
C GLN A 164 24.63 8.84 -9.13
N THR A 165 23.42 9.17 -8.71
CA THR A 165 22.48 8.18 -8.16
C THR A 165 22.01 7.24 -9.27
N SER A 166 22.22 5.94 -9.10
CA SER A 166 21.72 4.93 -10.03
C SER A 166 20.22 4.76 -9.89
N PHE A 167 19.58 4.12 -10.90
CA PHE A 167 18.14 3.81 -10.82
C PHE A 167 17.84 2.88 -9.63
N ALA A 168 18.71 1.89 -9.37
CA ALA A 168 18.55 1.00 -8.23
C ALA A 168 18.58 1.76 -6.90
N ASP A 169 19.49 2.73 -6.76
CA ASP A 169 19.57 3.57 -5.57
C ASP A 169 18.35 4.47 -5.43
N ALA A 170 17.83 5.00 -6.55
CA ALA A 170 16.62 5.83 -6.54
C ALA A 170 15.41 5.02 -6.05
N PHE A 171 15.21 3.81 -6.55
CA PHE A 171 14.12 2.94 -6.12
C PHE A 171 14.26 2.52 -4.65
N LYS A 172 15.49 2.26 -4.19
CA LYS A 172 15.73 1.96 -2.79
C LYS A 172 15.37 3.12 -1.88
N LYS A 173 15.72 4.36 -2.28
CA LYS A 173 15.32 5.55 -1.54
C LYS A 173 13.81 5.71 -1.52
N ALA A 174 13.14 5.46 -2.66
CA ALA A 174 11.69 5.50 -2.76
C ALA A 174 11.02 4.52 -1.79
N ASP A 175 11.52 3.29 -1.73
CA ASP A 175 11.02 2.29 -0.79
C ASP A 175 11.21 2.72 0.66
N ASN A 176 12.36 3.32 0.99
CA ASN A 176 12.64 3.82 2.34
C ASN A 176 11.72 4.97 2.73
N VAL A 177 11.43 5.88 1.82
CA VAL A 177 10.55 7.02 2.09
C VAL A 177 9.11 6.54 2.26
N LEU A 178 8.68 5.58 1.45
CA LEU A 178 7.37 4.96 1.61
C LEU A 178 7.25 4.31 3.00
N PHE A 179 8.25 3.53 3.39
CA PHE A 179 8.33 2.94 4.71
C PHE A 179 8.26 4.01 5.82
N ASP A 180 9.04 5.09 5.70
CA ASP A 180 9.06 6.16 6.68
C ASP A 180 7.68 6.81 6.84
N GLY A 181 6.97 7.00 5.73
CA GLY A 181 5.61 7.56 5.75
C GLY A 181 4.62 6.66 6.48
N VAL A 182 4.65 5.37 6.17
CA VAL A 182 3.76 4.39 6.81
C VAL A 182 4.09 4.27 8.30
N LYS A 183 5.38 4.12 8.63
CA LYS A 183 5.83 4.00 10.01
C LYS A 183 5.48 5.24 10.83
N GLY A 184 5.71 6.42 10.28
CA GLY A 184 5.43 7.68 10.97
C GLY A 184 3.96 7.83 11.35
N LEU A 185 3.05 7.53 10.42
CA LEU A 185 1.62 7.58 10.70
C LEU A 185 1.19 6.48 11.67
N THR A 186 1.72 5.28 11.50
CA THR A 186 1.39 4.15 12.38
C THR A 186 1.87 4.41 13.80
N ASP A 187 3.09 4.92 13.97
CA ASP A 187 3.64 5.26 15.28
C ASP A 187 2.79 6.34 15.95
N LEU A 188 2.35 7.34 15.21
CA LEU A 188 1.51 8.41 15.73
C LEU A 188 0.19 7.87 16.30
N ILE A 189 -0.42 6.94 15.60
CA ILE A 189 -1.72 6.37 15.99
C ILE A 189 -1.58 5.32 17.09
N THR A 190 -0.47 4.60 17.14
CA THR A 190 -0.23 3.56 18.15
C THR A 190 0.38 4.08 19.44
N GLN A 191 0.58 5.39 19.60
CA GLN A 191 1.05 5.97 20.86
C GLN A 191 0.10 5.62 22.00
N PRO A 192 0.64 5.38 23.22
CA PRO A 192 -0.18 4.92 24.35
C PRO A 192 -1.41 5.77 24.66
N GLY A 193 -1.36 7.09 24.44
CA GLY A 193 -2.50 7.97 24.64
C GLY A 193 -3.61 7.82 23.61
N LEU A 194 -3.33 7.24 22.44
CA LEU A 194 -4.29 7.07 21.36
C LEU A 194 -4.90 5.68 21.29
N ILE A 195 -4.26 4.68 21.90
CA ILE A 195 -4.74 3.29 21.86
C ILE A 195 -6.14 3.17 22.50
N ASN A 196 -6.46 4.02 23.46
CA ASN A 196 -7.74 4.02 24.18
C ASN A 196 -8.81 4.87 23.49
N LEU A 197 -8.51 5.48 22.34
CA LEU A 197 -9.50 6.26 21.60
C LEU A 197 -10.39 5.35 20.76
N ASP A 198 -11.65 5.77 20.60
CA ASP A 198 -12.56 5.16 19.64
C ASP A 198 -12.01 5.40 18.22
N PHE A 199 -12.08 4.39 17.36
CA PHE A 199 -11.65 4.53 15.96
C PHE A 199 -12.45 5.59 15.20
N ALA A 200 -13.68 5.88 15.62
CA ALA A 200 -14.45 6.99 15.06
C ALA A 200 -13.76 8.33 15.31
N ASP A 201 -13.18 8.53 16.47
CA ASP A 201 -12.42 9.75 16.81
C ASP A 201 -11.14 9.84 16.00
N VAL A 202 -10.45 8.71 15.81
CA VAL A 202 -9.26 8.63 14.95
C VAL A 202 -9.63 9.02 13.52
N LYS A 203 -10.75 8.52 13.02
CA LYS A 203 -11.25 8.85 11.67
C LYS A 203 -11.47 10.36 11.52
N THR A 204 -12.04 11.02 12.52
CA THR A 204 -12.24 12.46 12.49
C THR A 204 -10.91 13.21 12.41
N VAL A 205 -9.94 12.83 13.24
CA VAL A 205 -8.60 13.43 13.23
C VAL A 205 -7.93 13.26 11.87
N ILE A 206 -7.98 12.07 11.28
CA ILE A 206 -7.39 11.79 9.98
C ILE A 206 -8.04 12.64 8.88
N LYS A 207 -9.36 12.80 8.91
CA LYS A 207 -10.06 13.64 7.93
C LYS A 207 -9.65 15.10 8.02
N GLU A 208 -9.42 15.59 9.23
CA GLU A 208 -8.96 16.97 9.44
C GLU A 208 -7.52 17.16 8.94
N MET A 209 -6.68 16.13 9.05
CA MET A 209 -5.29 16.17 8.58
C MET A 209 -5.17 16.02 7.05
N GLY A 210 -6.11 15.33 6.44
CA GLY A 210 -6.08 15.02 5.02
C GLY A 210 -6.42 16.18 4.13
#